data_9bacfbd828085554c372c572c24ca49b
#
_entry.id   9bacfbd828085554c372c572c24ca49b
#
_cell.length_a   1.000
_cell.length_b   1.000
_cell.length_c   1.000
_cell.angle_alpha   90.00
_cell.angle_beta   90.00
_cell.angle_gamma   90.00
#
_symmetry.space_group_name_H-M   'P 1'
#
loop_
_entity.id
_entity.type
_entity.pdbx_description
1 polymer ?
#
loop_
_entity_poly.entity_id
_entity_poly.type
_entity_poly.pdbx_seq_one_letter_code
_entity_poly.pdbx_strand_id
1 'polypeptide(L)'
;MKDLKKLALILRSLGITAKVVSEEITCNGAFAWDNIFCECSKGMVHFDVWYDDESFEIHFTFKDTLVYDTLYLDNLLQVVSEITSTISKFED
;
A
#
# COMPACT_ATOMS: atom_id res chain seq x y z
N MET A 1 6.49 10.39 4.88
CA MET A 1 5.29 9.85 5.54
C MET A 1 5.67 8.87 6.62
N LYS A 2 5.57 9.32 7.85
CA LYS A 2 6.00 8.54 9.01
C LYS A 2 5.22 7.23 9.16
N ASP A 3 3.90 7.29 8.93
CA ASP A 3 3.05 6.10 9.09
C ASP A 3 3.26 5.08 7.99
N LEU A 4 3.54 5.52 6.76
CA LEU A 4 3.85 4.59 5.67
C LEU A 4 5.20 3.92 5.90
N LYS A 5 6.19 4.61 6.49
CA LYS A 5 7.47 4.01 6.83
C LYS A 5 7.32 2.96 7.92
N LYS A 6 6.49 3.22 8.93
CA LYS A 6 6.19 2.24 9.97
C LYS A 6 5.50 1.02 9.39
N LEU A 7 4.53 1.25 8.50
CA LEU A 7 3.81 0.16 7.83
C LEU A 7 4.79 -0.71 7.05
N ALA A 8 5.69 -0.11 6.27
CA ALA A 8 6.67 -0.85 5.50
C ALA A 8 7.55 -1.73 6.39
N LEU A 9 8.00 -1.22 7.53
CA LEU A 9 8.80 -1.99 8.48
C LEU A 9 8.03 -3.19 9.04
N ILE A 10 6.77 -2.98 9.40
CA ILE A 10 5.92 -4.05 9.92
C ILE A 10 5.72 -5.13 8.86
N LEU A 11 5.39 -4.73 7.64
CA LEU A 11 5.16 -5.67 6.54
C LEU A 11 6.41 -6.47 6.21
N ARG A 12 7.58 -5.82 6.19
CA ARG A 12 8.85 -6.52 5.98
C ARG A 12 9.11 -7.58 7.05
N SER A 13 8.76 -7.27 8.30
CA SER A 13 8.93 -8.23 9.40
C SER A 13 8.04 -9.45 9.26
N LEU A 14 6.96 -9.34 8.48
CA LEU A 14 6.05 -10.43 8.18
C LEU A 14 6.39 -11.17 6.89
N GLY A 15 7.52 -10.84 6.28
CA GLY A 15 7.96 -11.49 5.05
C GLY A 15 7.34 -10.91 3.78
N ILE A 16 6.71 -9.74 3.87
CA ILE A 16 6.10 -9.06 2.74
C ILE A 16 7.09 -8.02 2.20
N THR A 17 7.30 -8.00 0.89
CA THR A 17 8.11 -6.97 0.26
C THR A 17 7.37 -5.64 0.33
N ALA A 18 8.01 -4.63 0.87
CA ALA A 18 7.37 -3.31 1.02
C ALA A 18 8.42 -2.21 0.95
N LYS A 19 8.11 -1.15 0.21
CA LYS A 19 8.97 0.03 0.15
C LYS A 19 8.13 1.28 -0.04
N VAL A 20 8.58 2.38 0.53
CA VAL A 20 7.92 3.68 0.35
C VAL A 20 8.47 4.32 -0.93
N VAL A 21 7.57 4.70 -1.82
CA VAL A 21 7.89 5.29 -3.12
C VAL A 21 7.36 6.71 -3.15
N SER A 22 8.15 7.63 -3.67
CA SER A 22 7.74 9.01 -3.87
C SER A 22 7.86 9.36 -5.35
N GLU A 23 6.79 9.83 -5.95
CA GLU A 23 6.74 10.26 -7.33
C GLU A 23 6.42 11.74 -7.40
N GLU A 24 7.22 12.49 -8.16
CA GLU A 24 6.95 13.89 -8.39
C GLU A 24 5.90 14.03 -9.50
N ILE A 25 4.79 14.67 -9.17
CA ILE A 25 3.72 14.93 -10.13
C ILE A 25 3.88 16.37 -10.62
N THR A 26 3.91 16.53 -11.94
CA THR A 26 4.05 17.84 -12.56
C THR A 26 2.79 18.20 -13.33
N CYS A 27 2.54 19.49 -13.43
CA CYS A 27 1.44 20.05 -14.20
C CYS A 27 1.99 21.16 -15.06
N ASN A 28 1.83 21.06 -16.37
CA ASN A 28 2.39 22.02 -17.35
C ASN A 28 3.89 22.23 -17.20
N GLY A 29 4.62 21.17 -16.83
CA GLY A 29 6.07 21.23 -16.66
C GLY A 29 6.54 21.80 -15.34
N ALA A 30 5.63 22.19 -14.45
CA ALA A 30 5.95 22.70 -13.12
C ALA A 30 5.56 21.70 -12.05
N PHE A 31 6.34 21.64 -10.97
CA PHE A 31 6.03 20.79 -9.81
C PHE A 31 4.65 21.13 -9.25
N ALA A 32 3.84 20.10 -9.03
CA ALA A 32 2.51 20.23 -8.43
C ALA A 32 2.47 19.64 -7.01
N TRP A 33 2.85 18.36 -6.87
CA TRP A 33 2.92 17.70 -5.56
C TRP A 33 3.72 16.41 -5.67
N ASP A 34 4.11 15.87 -4.51
CA ASP A 34 4.71 14.54 -4.42
C ASP A 34 3.60 13.52 -4.12
N ASN A 35 3.65 12.41 -4.85
CA ASN A 35 2.75 11.30 -4.66
C ASN A 35 3.52 10.22 -3.89
N ILE A 36 3.13 9.95 -2.65
CA ILE A 36 3.86 9.04 -1.77
C ILE A 36 2.98 7.86 -1.39
N PHE A 37 3.48 6.65 -1.59
CA PHE A 37 2.74 5.43 -1.27
C PHE A 37 3.71 4.31 -0.92
N CYS A 38 3.17 3.24 -0.33
CA CYS A 38 3.94 2.04 -0.02
C CYS A 38 3.63 0.98 -1.08
N GLU A 39 4.65 0.59 -1.85
CA GLU A 39 4.52 -0.43 -2.89
C GLU A 39 4.89 -1.77 -2.28
N CYS A 40 3.99 -2.74 -2.37
CA CYS A 40 4.11 -4.01 -1.67
C CYS A 40 3.81 -5.18 -2.57
N SER A 41 4.40 -6.33 -2.22
CA SER A 41 4.09 -7.58 -2.91
C SER A 41 4.42 -8.79 -2.05
N LYS A 42 3.67 -9.86 -2.29
CA LYS A 42 3.99 -11.19 -1.75
C LYS A 42 3.48 -12.24 -2.71
N GLY A 43 4.41 -13.03 -3.29
CA GLY A 43 4.05 -13.98 -4.31
C GLY A 43 3.46 -13.26 -5.52
N MET A 44 2.26 -13.66 -5.92
CA MET A 44 1.58 -13.06 -7.07
C MET A 44 0.64 -11.91 -6.69
N VAL A 45 0.56 -11.61 -5.42
CA VAL A 45 -0.28 -10.51 -4.92
C VAL A 45 0.56 -9.26 -4.85
N HIS A 46 0.09 -8.21 -5.50
CA HIS A 46 0.69 -6.88 -5.45
C HIS A 46 -0.32 -5.92 -4.86
N PHE A 47 0.13 -5.01 -4.04
CA PHE A 47 -0.77 -4.00 -3.49
C PHE A 47 -0.01 -2.72 -3.18
N ASP A 48 -0.73 -1.61 -3.22
CA ASP A 48 -0.23 -0.30 -2.87
C ASP A 48 -1.03 0.24 -1.72
N VAL A 49 -0.37 0.87 -0.77
CA VAL A 49 -1.02 1.53 0.36
C VAL A 49 -0.72 3.02 0.29
N TRP A 50 -1.78 3.80 0.22
CA TRP A 50 -1.73 5.25 0.19
C TRP A 50 -2.20 5.77 1.55
N TYR A 51 -1.70 6.89 1.95
CA TYR A 51 -2.14 7.53 3.17
C TYR A 51 -2.43 9.00 2.90
N ASP A 52 -3.67 9.41 3.11
CA ASP A 52 -3.99 10.82 3.18
C ASP A 52 -4.05 11.21 4.67
N ASP A 53 -4.44 12.44 4.97
CA ASP A 53 -4.36 12.95 6.34
C ASP A 53 -5.24 12.23 7.36
N GLU A 54 -6.14 11.37 6.91
CA GLU A 54 -7.14 10.75 7.77
C GLU A 54 -7.23 9.24 7.68
N SER A 55 -6.89 8.66 6.53
CA SER A 55 -7.11 7.22 6.32
C SER A 55 -6.09 6.59 5.41
N PHE A 56 -5.99 5.27 5.50
CA PHE A 56 -5.21 4.45 4.58
C PHE A 56 -6.11 3.93 3.48
N GLU A 57 -5.61 3.94 2.27
CA GLU A 57 -6.31 3.45 1.09
C GLU A 57 -5.47 2.32 0.49
N ILE A 58 -6.07 1.15 0.30
CA ILE A 58 -5.34 -0.04 -0.16
C ILE A 58 -5.91 -0.51 -1.50
N HIS A 59 -5.03 -0.75 -2.45
CA HIS A 59 -5.37 -1.28 -3.77
C HIS A 59 -4.65 -2.60 -3.98
N PHE A 60 -5.38 -3.69 -4.17
CA PHE A 60 -4.83 -5.02 -4.41
C PHE A 60 -4.96 -5.41 -5.87
N THR A 61 -3.90 -6.03 -6.41
CA THR A 61 -3.95 -6.67 -7.72
C THR A 61 -3.43 -8.10 -7.60
N PHE A 62 -3.99 -8.99 -8.41
CA PHE A 62 -3.55 -10.37 -8.51
C PHE A 62 -3.45 -10.70 -9.99
N LYS A 63 -2.24 -11.04 -10.44
CA LYS A 63 -1.96 -11.30 -11.87
C LYS A 63 -2.44 -10.13 -12.74
N ASP A 64 -2.10 -8.90 -12.33
CA ASP A 64 -2.43 -7.66 -13.02
C ASP A 64 -3.94 -7.34 -13.11
N THR A 65 -4.76 -8.06 -12.36
CA THR A 65 -6.19 -7.80 -12.27
C THR A 65 -6.51 -7.19 -10.91
N LEU A 66 -7.23 -6.07 -10.90
CA LEU A 66 -7.67 -5.46 -9.64
C LEU A 66 -8.65 -6.41 -8.97
N VAL A 67 -8.30 -6.88 -7.76
CA VAL A 67 -9.08 -7.86 -7.02
C VAL A 67 -10.01 -7.21 -6.03
N TYR A 68 -9.68 -6.04 -5.60
CA TYR A 68 -10.33 -5.36 -4.51
C TYR A 68 -10.60 -3.91 -4.88
N ASP A 69 -11.76 -3.44 -4.55
CA ASP A 69 -12.01 -2.01 -4.55
C ASP A 69 -11.26 -1.37 -3.38
N THR A 70 -11.12 -0.08 -3.45
CA THR A 70 -10.44 0.70 -2.43
C THR A 70 -11.04 0.48 -1.05
N LEU A 71 -10.18 0.18 -0.08
CA LEU A 71 -10.55 0.10 1.33
C LEU A 71 -10.03 1.33 2.06
N TYR A 72 -10.86 1.91 2.90
CA TYR A 72 -10.50 3.05 3.73
C TYR A 72 -10.43 2.60 5.19
N LEU A 73 -9.24 2.66 5.77
CA LEU A 73 -8.99 2.18 7.13
C LEU A 73 -8.36 3.28 7.98
N ASP A 74 -8.76 3.34 9.23
CA ASP A 74 -8.41 4.47 10.10
C ASP A 74 -7.10 4.28 10.85
N ASN A 75 -6.63 3.05 11.03
CA ASN A 75 -5.43 2.85 11.82
C ASN A 75 -4.54 1.73 11.25
N LEU A 76 -3.29 1.77 11.67
CA LEU A 76 -2.25 0.89 11.18
C LEU A 76 -2.52 -0.59 11.46
N LEU A 77 -3.08 -0.91 12.62
CA LEU A 77 -3.39 -2.31 12.97
C LEU A 77 -4.45 -2.89 12.05
N GLN A 78 -5.47 -2.11 11.72
CA GLN A 78 -6.50 -2.53 10.77
C GLN A 78 -5.90 -2.76 9.39
N VAL A 79 -5.00 -1.89 8.95
CA VAL A 79 -4.32 -2.03 7.66
C VAL A 79 -3.53 -3.34 7.60
N VAL A 80 -2.71 -3.61 8.61
CA VAL A 80 -1.90 -4.83 8.67
C VAL A 80 -2.79 -6.07 8.70
N SER A 81 -3.84 -6.05 9.49
CA SER A 81 -4.79 -7.16 9.60
C SER A 81 -5.47 -7.45 8.26
N GLU A 82 -5.93 -6.42 7.57
CA GLU A 82 -6.59 -6.57 6.27
C GLU A 82 -5.63 -7.09 5.21
N ILE A 83 -4.40 -6.59 5.19
CA ILE A 83 -3.37 -7.03 4.26
C ILE A 83 -3.05 -8.51 4.47
N THR A 84 -2.78 -8.92 5.70
CA THR A 84 -2.42 -10.32 6.00
C THR A 84 -3.58 -11.26 5.70
N SER A 85 -4.80 -10.87 6.01
CA SER A 85 -6.00 -11.64 5.72
C SER A 85 -6.20 -11.84 4.21
N THR A 86 -6.01 -10.78 3.44
CA THR A 86 -6.17 -10.83 1.98
C THR A 86 -5.10 -11.68 1.33
N ILE A 87 -3.85 -11.53 1.72
CA ILE A 87 -2.75 -12.35 1.20
C ILE A 87 -3.02 -13.83 1.48
N SER A 88 -3.48 -14.14 2.67
CA SER A 88 -3.79 -15.52 3.06
C SER A 88 -4.83 -16.16 2.13
N LYS A 89 -5.79 -15.38 1.63
CA LYS A 89 -6.79 -15.89 0.68
C LYS A 89 -6.21 -16.28 -0.67
N PHE A 90 -5.10 -15.68 -1.07
CA PHE A 90 -4.49 -15.89 -2.38
C PHE A 90 -3.25 -16.79 -2.36
N GLU A 91 -2.81 -17.21 -1.19
CA GLU A 91 -1.62 -18.06 -1.05
C GLU A 91 -1.89 -19.56 -1.21
N ASP A 92 -3.10 -19.96 -1.23
CA ASP A 92 -3.46 -21.39 -1.32
C ASP A 92 -3.31 -21.91 -2.75
#